data_b4d0e50145a60ff41ff64d4b56515cb1
#
_entry.id   b4d0e50145a60ff41ff64d4b56515cb1
#
_cell.length_a   1.000
_cell.length_b   1.000
_cell.length_c   1.000
_cell.angle_alpha   90.00
_cell.angle_beta   90.00
_cell.angle_gamma   90.00
#
_symmetry.space_group_name_H-M   'P 1'
#
loop_
_entity.id
_entity.type
_entity.pdbx_description
1 polymer ?
#
loop_
_entity_poly.entity_id
_entity_poly.type
_entity_poly.pdbx_seq_one_letter_code
_entity_poly.pdbx_strand_id
1 'polypeptide(L)'
;MTPRIASSDPLARYPLHRSLALPAGGVVTSIVVLLAVMSVAQAAEAEPNAAALFNEHCAVCHGEGRLGGTGPALIPETLGRMYGPKLEKVIAEGRPATQMAGFSDQLTAEQIAAISRYVETPLAEVPRWSVEMANESLELNPDYKPAKAPVFTADPMNITLVVETGDHHVSVLDGDTFEVLDRFATPFAVHGGPKFSPDGHYVFIMSRDGWVQKYDIWSLQVVGQVRAGLNSRNIAMSHDGRWLAVANYLPRTLTILSTEDLSVVTVRDVVARDGTPSRVSAVYQAPQRESFVLALKDAPEIWEIATSPNAGPFHDGFVHSHEQSMEEQLGAEEGLFARRRILIDEPLDDFFFSPDYRNLIGANRDGDKGVVVNLDVGRAISELPLPGMPHLGSGISWERNGSRVMATPHLKEGVLSVIDMKDWSLVRQIKTMGPGFFLRSHENSPYVWADVFFGPNKDKMHVIDKQSLEIVKTLDPAPGKTVAHVEFTKDGSYALVSIWEDDGAVIVYDAKTLEEVKRLPMRKPSGKYNVWNKITFDDGTSH
;
A
#
# COMPACT_ATOMS: atom_id res chain seq x y z
N MET A 1 -15.95 52.19 -21.89
CA MET A 1 -17.39 52.43 -21.99
C MET A 1 -18.09 51.55 -20.98
N THR A 2 -18.38 52.16 -19.85
CA THR A 2 -19.32 51.67 -18.83
C THR A 2 -20.73 52.14 -19.23
N PRO A 3 -21.83 51.49 -18.80
CA PRO A 3 -22.48 52.03 -17.63
C PRO A 3 -22.95 51.01 -16.60
N ARG A 4 -22.99 51.54 -15.45
CA ARG A 4 -23.55 51.34 -14.15
C ARG A 4 -25.09 51.29 -14.09
N ILE A 5 -25.58 50.86 -12.86
CA ILE A 5 -26.78 51.27 -12.07
C ILE A 5 -27.90 50.20 -12.20
N ALA A 6 -28.62 49.80 -11.14
CA ALA A 6 -28.77 50.24 -9.76
C ALA A 6 -29.45 49.17 -8.88
N SER A 7 -29.28 49.36 -7.59
CA SER A 7 -29.95 48.84 -6.42
C SER A 7 -31.44 49.10 -6.34
N SER A 8 -32.22 48.27 -5.58
CA SER A 8 -33.26 48.77 -4.65
C SER A 8 -33.75 47.67 -3.72
N ASP A 9 -33.46 47.84 -2.48
CA ASP A 9 -34.27 47.41 -1.35
C ASP A 9 -35.53 48.31 -1.23
N PRO A 10 -36.69 47.87 -0.69
CA PRO A 10 -37.10 48.50 0.53
C PRO A 10 -37.83 47.64 1.58
N LEU A 11 -37.50 47.99 2.84
CA LEU A 11 -38.25 47.79 4.06
C LEU A 11 -39.67 48.41 4.04
N ALA A 12 -40.67 47.86 4.78
CA ALA A 12 -41.70 48.52 5.56
C ALA A 12 -42.61 47.49 6.28
N ARG A 13 -42.56 47.39 7.60
CA ARG A 13 -43.29 48.14 8.63
C ARG A 13 -44.64 47.51 9.04
N TYR A 14 -44.69 47.20 10.34
CA TYR A 14 -45.84 46.90 11.19
C TYR A 14 -46.93 47.99 11.16
N PRO A 15 -48.17 47.72 11.68
CA PRO A 15 -48.52 48.33 12.94
C PRO A 15 -49.28 47.45 13.97
N LEU A 16 -49.20 47.96 15.19
CA LEU A 16 -49.77 47.59 16.47
C LEU A 16 -51.26 48.00 16.63
N HIS A 17 -51.88 47.40 17.62
CA HIS A 17 -53.00 47.82 18.47
C HIS A 17 -54.42 47.47 18.10
N ARG A 18 -55.10 46.74 18.99
CA ARG A 18 -56.01 47.30 20.02
C ARG A 18 -56.60 46.25 20.96
N SER A 19 -56.54 46.59 22.23
CA SER A 19 -57.25 45.97 23.36
C SER A 19 -58.76 46.29 23.32
N LEU A 20 -59.61 45.41 23.87
CA LEU A 20 -60.87 45.76 24.55
C LEU A 20 -61.38 44.64 25.45
N ALA A 21 -61.45 44.91 26.66
CA ALA A 21 -62.26 44.68 27.85
C ALA A 21 -63.25 43.53 27.95
N LEU A 22 -63.21 42.94 29.15
CA LEU A 22 -64.18 42.04 29.79
C LEU A 22 -65.56 42.66 30.03
N PRO A 23 -66.62 41.85 30.26
CA PRO A 23 -67.17 41.88 31.62
C PRO A 23 -67.46 40.48 32.22
N ALA A 24 -67.59 40.56 33.53
CA ALA A 24 -67.75 39.53 34.53
C ALA A 24 -69.11 38.83 34.57
N GLY A 25 -69.15 37.67 35.20
CA GLY A 25 -70.30 37.14 35.89
C GLY A 25 -70.61 35.65 35.62
N GLY A 26 -70.44 34.81 36.62
CA GLY A 26 -71.01 33.48 36.63
C GLY A 26 -70.24 32.44 37.46
N VAL A 27 -70.56 32.37 38.72
CA VAL A 27 -70.22 31.29 39.66
C VAL A 27 -70.89 30.00 39.15
N VAL A 28 -70.16 28.85 39.10
CA VAL A 28 -70.68 27.52 39.49
C VAL A 28 -69.58 26.45 39.47
N THR A 29 -69.38 25.92 40.67
CA THR A 29 -69.11 24.50 40.98
C THR A 29 -67.79 23.86 40.55
N SER A 30 -66.92 23.64 41.52
CA SER A 30 -65.74 22.80 41.55
C SER A 30 -66.00 21.35 41.17
N ILE A 31 -65.35 20.87 40.14
CA ILE A 31 -65.00 19.47 40.01
C ILE A 31 -63.49 19.41 39.84
N VAL A 32 -62.80 18.96 40.89
CA VAL A 32 -61.37 18.65 40.89
C VAL A 32 -61.23 17.31 40.14
N VAL A 33 -60.87 17.39 38.88
CA VAL A 33 -60.34 16.25 38.16
C VAL A 33 -58.84 16.30 38.32
N LEU A 34 -58.32 15.45 39.20
CA LEU A 34 -56.88 15.21 39.36
C LEU A 34 -56.39 14.43 38.15
N LEU A 35 -55.96 15.12 37.09
CA LEU A 35 -55.20 14.51 36.00
C LEU A 35 -53.76 14.29 36.52
N ALA A 36 -53.50 13.09 36.98
CA ALA A 36 -52.16 12.58 37.18
C ALA A 36 -51.45 12.54 35.83
N VAL A 37 -50.72 13.57 35.49
CA VAL A 37 -49.73 13.52 34.38
C VAL A 37 -48.62 12.60 34.86
N MET A 38 -48.69 11.34 34.53
CA MET A 38 -47.53 10.46 34.55
C MET A 38 -46.56 10.97 33.48
N SER A 39 -45.62 11.81 33.91
CA SER A 39 -44.40 12.08 33.19
C SER A 39 -43.62 10.75 33.16
N VAL A 40 -43.76 10.00 32.08
CA VAL A 40 -42.80 8.98 31.71
C VAL A 40 -41.52 9.77 31.39
N ALA A 41 -40.68 9.94 32.39
CA ALA A 41 -39.30 10.30 32.15
C ALA A 41 -38.72 9.13 31.39
N GLN A 42 -38.67 9.22 30.06
CA GLN A 42 -37.79 8.43 29.27
C GLN A 42 -36.40 8.75 29.79
N ALA A 43 -35.83 7.82 30.59
CA ALA A 43 -34.43 7.85 30.88
C ALA A 43 -33.74 7.83 29.52
N ALA A 44 -33.15 8.96 29.13
CA ALA A 44 -32.21 8.96 28.02
C ALA A 44 -31.14 7.94 28.42
N GLU A 45 -31.12 6.78 27.79
CA GLU A 45 -30.04 5.83 27.95
C GLU A 45 -28.74 6.61 27.66
N ALA A 46 -27.86 6.67 28.65
CA ALA A 46 -26.57 7.34 28.49
C ALA A 46 -25.87 6.68 27.30
N GLU A 47 -25.39 7.50 26.35
CA GLU A 47 -24.63 6.98 25.22
C GLU A 47 -23.54 6.03 25.71
N PRO A 48 -23.33 4.86 25.08
CA PRO A 48 -22.31 3.91 25.49
C PRO A 48 -20.93 4.57 25.55
N ASN A 49 -20.20 4.38 26.61
CA ASN A 49 -18.82 4.86 26.70
C ASN A 49 -17.94 4.03 25.76
N ALA A 50 -17.81 4.51 24.52
CA ALA A 50 -17.12 3.83 23.45
C ALA A 50 -15.64 3.57 23.75
N ALA A 51 -14.97 4.49 24.45
CA ALA A 51 -13.56 4.32 24.84
C ALA A 51 -13.40 3.21 25.87
N ALA A 52 -14.30 3.11 26.86
CA ALA A 52 -14.29 2.03 27.84
C ALA A 52 -14.57 0.68 27.16
N LEU A 53 -15.58 0.60 26.29
CA LEU A 53 -15.90 -0.62 25.54
C LEU A 53 -14.72 -1.05 24.63
N PHE A 54 -14.06 -0.08 23.98
CA PHE A 54 -12.88 -0.36 23.17
C PHE A 54 -11.75 -0.95 24.03
N ASN A 55 -11.46 -0.35 25.17
CA ASN A 55 -10.40 -0.83 26.06
C ASN A 55 -10.70 -2.24 26.63
N GLU A 56 -11.96 -2.53 26.92
CA GLU A 56 -12.39 -3.83 27.43
C GLU A 56 -12.33 -4.95 26.39
N HIS A 57 -12.77 -4.68 25.15
CA HIS A 57 -12.99 -5.72 24.15
C HIS A 57 -11.96 -5.72 23.00
N CYS A 58 -11.34 -4.58 22.70
CA CYS A 58 -10.56 -4.40 21.49
C CYS A 58 -9.07 -4.14 21.75
N ALA A 59 -8.74 -3.44 22.86
CA ALA A 59 -7.39 -2.96 23.12
C ALA A 59 -6.35 -4.08 23.28
N VAL A 60 -6.76 -5.27 23.73
CA VAL A 60 -5.88 -6.45 23.86
C VAL A 60 -5.17 -6.81 22.54
N CYS A 61 -5.82 -6.57 21.41
CA CYS A 61 -5.25 -6.81 20.09
C CYS A 61 -4.85 -5.51 19.39
N HIS A 62 -5.63 -4.42 19.57
CA HIS A 62 -5.47 -3.19 18.82
C HIS A 62 -4.76 -2.04 19.57
N GLY A 63 -4.26 -2.33 20.79
CA GLY A 63 -3.56 -1.38 21.65
C GLY A 63 -4.50 -0.37 22.32
N GLU A 64 -4.22 0.05 23.55
CA GLU A 64 -5.04 1.03 24.32
C GLU A 64 -5.19 2.38 23.59
N GLY A 65 -4.14 2.83 22.92
CA GLY A 65 -4.15 4.05 22.10
C GLY A 65 -4.70 3.85 20.69
N ARG A 66 -5.28 2.72 20.36
CA ARG A 66 -5.71 2.34 19.01
C ARG A 66 -4.56 2.24 17.98
N LEU A 67 -3.31 2.17 18.41
CA LEU A 67 -2.12 2.19 17.56
C LEU A 67 -1.66 0.82 17.08
N GLY A 68 -2.47 -0.21 17.34
CA GLY A 68 -2.18 -1.58 16.94
C GLY A 68 -1.30 -2.33 17.96
N GLY A 69 -1.22 -3.60 17.75
CA GLY A 69 -0.46 -4.59 18.49
C GLY A 69 -0.48 -5.87 17.68
N THR A 70 -1.08 -6.95 18.20
CA THR A 70 -1.34 -8.17 17.41
C THR A 70 -2.31 -7.91 16.24
N GLY A 71 -3.27 -6.99 16.45
CA GLY A 71 -4.16 -6.47 15.39
C GLY A 71 -3.66 -5.12 14.86
N PRO A 72 -4.19 -4.66 13.72
CA PRO A 72 -3.79 -3.38 13.12
C PRO A 72 -4.19 -2.18 13.99
N ALA A 73 -3.55 -1.03 13.76
CA ALA A 73 -4.01 0.23 14.31
C ALA A 73 -5.44 0.55 13.85
N LEU A 74 -6.29 1.08 14.75
CA LEU A 74 -7.67 1.47 14.50
C LEU A 74 -7.85 2.99 14.64
N ILE A 75 -7.36 3.71 13.65
CA ILE A 75 -7.45 5.16 13.51
C ILE A 75 -7.84 5.49 12.07
N PRO A 76 -8.40 6.68 11.78
CA PRO A 76 -8.88 7.02 10.44
C PRO A 76 -7.87 6.74 9.32
N GLU A 77 -6.60 7.04 9.56
CA GLU A 77 -5.52 6.87 8.59
C GLU A 77 -5.27 5.41 8.19
N THR A 78 -5.60 4.45 9.07
CA THR A 78 -5.40 3.01 8.82
C THR A 78 -6.67 2.30 8.36
N LEU A 79 -7.84 2.84 8.67
CA LEU A 79 -9.13 2.24 8.30
C LEU A 79 -9.37 2.19 6.79
N GLY A 80 -8.76 3.09 6.02
CA GLY A 80 -8.85 3.11 4.57
C GLY A 80 -10.28 3.37 4.08
N ARG A 81 -10.98 2.35 3.55
CA ARG A 81 -12.38 2.42 3.10
C ARG A 81 -13.36 1.76 4.06
N MET A 82 -12.91 1.46 5.28
CA MET A 82 -13.67 0.73 6.29
C MET A 82 -14.29 1.74 7.26
N TYR A 83 -15.48 2.24 6.94
CA TYR A 83 -16.20 3.24 7.72
C TYR A 83 -17.67 2.88 7.85
N GLY A 84 -18.31 3.37 8.92
CA GLY A 84 -19.73 3.25 9.19
C GLY A 84 -20.22 1.81 9.12
N PRO A 85 -21.30 1.51 8.39
CA PRO A 85 -21.91 0.17 8.39
C PRO A 85 -20.96 -0.97 8.00
N LYS A 86 -19.92 -0.70 7.21
CA LYS A 86 -18.91 -1.71 6.87
C LYS A 86 -18.03 -2.06 8.07
N LEU A 87 -17.67 -1.06 8.84
CA LEU A 87 -16.88 -1.24 10.05
C LEU A 87 -17.70 -1.91 11.14
N GLU A 88 -18.95 -1.45 11.33
CA GLU A 88 -19.91 -2.07 12.24
C GLU A 88 -20.12 -3.57 11.94
N LYS A 89 -20.26 -3.92 10.66
CA LYS A 89 -20.35 -5.30 10.24
C LYS A 89 -19.10 -6.11 10.61
N VAL A 90 -17.90 -5.55 10.42
CA VAL A 90 -16.66 -6.24 10.80
C VAL A 90 -16.55 -6.42 12.31
N ILE A 91 -16.98 -5.45 13.11
CA ILE A 91 -17.01 -5.59 14.58
C ILE A 91 -18.02 -6.65 14.99
N ALA A 92 -19.22 -6.67 14.38
CA ALA A 92 -20.28 -7.62 14.71
C ALA A 92 -19.93 -9.06 14.34
N GLU A 93 -19.45 -9.29 13.10
CA GLU A 93 -19.26 -10.62 12.52
C GLU A 93 -17.81 -11.14 12.61
N GLY A 94 -16.86 -10.25 12.93
CA GLY A 94 -15.43 -10.58 12.88
C GLY A 94 -14.91 -10.65 11.43
N ARG A 95 -13.71 -11.22 11.31
CA ARG A 95 -13.10 -11.52 10.01
C ARG A 95 -12.79 -12.99 9.89
N PRO A 96 -13.45 -13.71 8.99
CA PRO A 96 -13.12 -15.11 8.71
C PRO A 96 -11.63 -15.27 8.45
N ALA A 97 -11.06 -16.36 8.98
CA ALA A 97 -9.65 -16.71 8.82
C ALA A 97 -8.65 -15.74 9.46
N THR A 98 -9.09 -14.92 10.41
CA THR A 98 -8.22 -14.08 11.24
C THR A 98 -8.51 -14.30 12.72
N GLN A 99 -7.69 -13.72 13.60
CA GLN A 99 -7.95 -13.71 15.04
C GLN A 99 -9.03 -12.70 15.46
N MET A 100 -9.56 -11.90 14.53
CA MET A 100 -10.64 -10.95 14.80
C MET A 100 -11.97 -11.68 14.95
N ALA A 101 -12.36 -11.97 16.19
CA ALA A 101 -13.66 -12.53 16.51
C ALA A 101 -14.80 -11.54 16.22
N GLY A 102 -16.02 -12.05 16.03
CA GLY A 102 -17.25 -11.24 16.03
C GLY A 102 -17.70 -10.96 17.46
N PHE A 103 -18.32 -9.79 17.66
CA PHE A 103 -18.77 -9.31 18.97
C PHE A 103 -20.29 -9.18 19.09
N SER A 104 -21.07 -9.62 18.10
CA SER A 104 -22.54 -9.52 18.13
C SER A 104 -23.21 -10.25 19.30
N ASP A 105 -22.53 -11.27 19.88
CA ASP A 105 -23.03 -12.01 21.03
C ASP A 105 -22.68 -11.34 22.37
N GLN A 106 -21.78 -10.33 22.36
CA GLN A 106 -21.26 -9.65 23.55
C GLN A 106 -21.66 -8.18 23.62
N LEU A 107 -21.89 -7.55 22.47
CA LEU A 107 -22.16 -6.11 22.31
C LEU A 107 -23.50 -5.89 21.59
N THR A 108 -24.25 -4.88 22.03
CA THR A 108 -25.45 -4.45 21.32
C THR A 108 -25.10 -3.70 20.04
N ALA A 109 -26.04 -3.54 19.13
CA ALA A 109 -25.86 -2.78 17.90
C ALA A 109 -25.45 -1.32 18.18
N GLU A 110 -26.00 -0.70 19.21
CA GLU A 110 -25.68 0.66 19.67
C GLU A 110 -24.23 0.75 20.18
N GLN A 111 -23.77 -0.25 20.93
CA GLN A 111 -22.39 -0.33 21.40
C GLN A 111 -21.39 -0.52 20.27
N ILE A 112 -21.72 -1.39 19.30
CA ILE A 112 -20.93 -1.60 18.08
C ILE A 112 -20.82 -0.30 17.28
N ALA A 113 -21.95 0.39 17.07
CA ALA A 113 -21.96 1.68 16.38
C ALA A 113 -21.17 2.76 17.14
N ALA A 114 -21.20 2.75 18.47
CA ALA A 114 -20.41 3.66 19.29
C ALA A 114 -18.90 3.39 19.14
N ILE A 115 -18.48 2.12 19.17
CA ILE A 115 -17.06 1.73 18.93
C ILE A 115 -16.65 2.12 17.51
N SER A 116 -17.50 1.90 16.50
CA SER A 116 -17.23 2.31 15.11
C SER A 116 -16.92 3.80 15.03
N ARG A 117 -17.81 4.65 15.57
CA ARG A 117 -17.58 6.10 15.61
C ARG A 117 -16.32 6.49 16.40
N TYR A 118 -16.02 5.79 17.49
CA TYR A 118 -14.83 6.05 18.29
C TYR A 118 -13.53 5.81 17.51
N VAL A 119 -13.42 4.69 16.80
CA VAL A 119 -12.21 4.40 16.01
C VAL A 119 -12.12 5.23 14.72
N GLU A 120 -13.23 5.77 14.24
CA GLU A 120 -13.28 6.74 13.14
C GLU A 120 -12.92 8.17 13.58
N THR A 121 -12.87 8.45 14.89
CA THR A 121 -12.49 9.76 15.41
C THR A 121 -10.97 9.92 15.34
N PRO A 122 -10.44 11.02 14.73
CA PRO A 122 -9.01 11.30 14.72
C PRO A 122 -8.42 11.37 16.14
N LEU A 123 -7.16 11.02 16.27
CA LEU A 123 -6.42 11.25 17.49
C LEU A 123 -6.18 12.77 17.69
N ALA A 124 -6.13 13.23 18.95
CA ALA A 124 -5.86 14.63 19.26
C ALA A 124 -4.48 15.07 18.76
N GLU A 125 -3.50 14.16 18.78
CA GLU A 125 -2.17 14.37 18.25
C GLU A 125 -1.82 13.23 17.29
N VAL A 126 -1.09 13.54 16.22
CA VAL A 126 -0.54 12.53 15.31
C VAL A 126 0.49 11.70 16.07
N PRO A 127 0.37 10.37 16.10
CA PRO A 127 1.30 9.52 16.84
C PRO A 127 2.72 9.70 16.34
N ARG A 128 3.66 9.76 17.27
CA ARG A 128 5.09 9.67 16.98
C ARG A 128 5.53 8.21 17.05
N TRP A 129 6.55 7.90 16.29
CA TRP A 129 7.22 6.60 16.33
C TRP A 129 8.71 6.87 16.19
N SER A 130 9.45 6.86 17.29
CA SER A 130 10.86 7.20 17.33
C SER A 130 11.75 5.98 17.10
N VAL A 131 13.06 6.22 16.96
CA VAL A 131 14.07 5.14 16.87
C VAL A 131 14.03 4.27 18.13
N GLU A 132 13.90 4.88 19.30
CA GLU A 132 13.86 4.18 20.59
C GLU A 132 12.62 3.30 20.67
N MET A 133 11.42 3.84 20.39
CA MET A 133 10.18 3.08 20.39
C MET A 133 10.20 1.92 19.39
N ALA A 134 10.78 2.14 18.23
CA ALA A 134 10.93 1.10 17.23
C ALA A 134 11.88 -0.02 17.72
N ASN A 135 13.04 0.35 18.26
CA ASN A 135 13.98 -0.63 18.80
C ASN A 135 13.46 -1.36 20.06
N GLU A 136 12.62 -0.71 20.87
CA GLU A 136 11.92 -1.37 21.98
C GLU A 136 10.91 -2.44 21.50
N SER A 137 10.42 -2.33 20.27
CA SER A 137 9.52 -3.32 19.66
C SER A 137 10.24 -4.52 19.03
N LEU A 138 11.58 -4.54 19.05
CA LEU A 138 12.38 -5.63 18.45
C LEU A 138 12.15 -6.94 19.20
N GLU A 139 11.68 -7.94 18.49
CA GLU A 139 11.46 -9.31 18.96
C GLU A 139 12.36 -10.26 18.17
N LEU A 140 13.37 -10.82 18.82
CA LEU A 140 14.23 -11.83 18.22
C LEU A 140 13.75 -13.23 18.63
N ASN A 141 13.82 -14.18 17.69
CA ASN A 141 13.54 -15.57 17.99
C ASN A 141 14.70 -16.20 18.80
N PRO A 142 14.51 -16.54 20.08
CA PRO A 142 15.57 -17.08 20.93
C PRO A 142 16.04 -18.47 20.49
N ASP A 143 15.22 -19.17 19.72
CA ASP A 143 15.52 -20.53 19.24
C ASP A 143 16.14 -20.52 17.83
N TYR A 144 16.28 -19.36 17.21
CA TYR A 144 16.86 -19.24 15.88
C TYR A 144 18.31 -19.71 15.83
N LYS A 145 18.60 -20.55 14.85
CA LYS A 145 19.94 -21.08 14.57
C LYS A 145 20.26 -20.93 13.09
N PRO A 146 21.18 -20.04 12.72
CA PRO A 146 21.56 -19.86 11.32
C PRO A 146 22.15 -21.13 10.73
N ALA A 147 21.66 -21.52 9.55
CA ALA A 147 22.20 -22.63 8.80
C ALA A 147 23.40 -22.16 7.94
N LYS A 148 24.44 -23.00 7.85
CA LYS A 148 25.60 -22.73 6.98
C LYS A 148 25.34 -23.09 5.51
N ALA A 149 24.29 -23.88 5.26
CA ALA A 149 23.80 -24.28 3.97
C ALA A 149 22.30 -24.58 4.10
N PRO A 150 21.53 -24.54 2.99
CA PRO A 150 20.12 -24.87 3.03
C PRO A 150 19.84 -26.23 3.68
N VAL A 151 18.82 -26.31 4.55
CA VAL A 151 18.39 -27.55 5.20
C VAL A 151 17.52 -28.42 4.27
N PHE A 152 17.30 -27.99 3.06
CA PHE A 152 16.55 -28.65 1.98
C PHE A 152 17.43 -28.89 0.76
N THR A 153 16.93 -29.67 -0.21
CA THR A 153 17.67 -30.04 -1.43
C THR A 153 17.26 -29.25 -2.67
N ALA A 154 16.19 -28.45 -2.59
CA ALA A 154 15.75 -27.58 -3.67
C ALA A 154 16.81 -26.52 -4.03
N ASP A 155 16.78 -25.97 -5.24
CA ASP A 155 17.61 -24.81 -5.62
C ASP A 155 17.17 -23.58 -4.81
N PRO A 156 18.00 -23.02 -3.91
CA PRO A 156 17.63 -21.86 -3.11
C PRO A 156 17.22 -20.66 -3.95
N MET A 157 17.78 -20.51 -5.14
CA MET A 157 17.44 -19.42 -6.06
C MET A 157 16.12 -19.65 -6.79
N ASN A 158 15.60 -20.88 -6.81
CA ASN A 158 14.28 -21.19 -7.39
C ASN A 158 13.17 -21.34 -6.33
N ILE A 159 13.45 -20.95 -5.09
CA ILE A 159 12.40 -20.90 -4.06
C ILE A 159 11.38 -19.81 -4.42
N THR A 160 10.11 -20.13 -4.25
CA THR A 160 9.00 -19.19 -4.45
C THR A 160 8.20 -19.02 -3.15
N LEU A 161 8.11 -17.80 -2.66
CA LEU A 161 7.27 -17.47 -1.52
C LEU A 161 5.85 -17.14 -1.99
N VAL A 162 4.84 -17.70 -1.31
CA VAL A 162 3.42 -17.39 -1.55
C VAL A 162 2.83 -16.77 -0.31
N VAL A 163 2.34 -15.54 -0.41
CA VAL A 163 1.66 -14.85 0.68
C VAL A 163 0.21 -15.29 0.74
N GLU A 164 -0.19 -15.93 1.84
CA GLU A 164 -1.56 -16.38 2.10
C GLU A 164 -2.26 -15.35 3.01
N THR A 165 -3.03 -14.44 2.41
CA THR A 165 -3.70 -13.36 3.16
C THR A 165 -4.93 -13.84 3.93
N GLY A 166 -5.38 -15.08 3.70
CA GLY A 166 -6.55 -15.65 4.35
C GLY A 166 -6.34 -15.96 5.83
N ASP A 167 -5.12 -16.26 6.22
CA ASP A 167 -4.75 -16.60 7.59
C ASP A 167 -3.37 -16.10 8.04
N HIS A 168 -2.84 -15.11 7.30
CA HIS A 168 -1.57 -14.42 7.61
C HIS A 168 -0.36 -15.35 7.68
N HIS A 169 -0.15 -16.15 6.64
CA HIS A 169 1.02 -17.00 6.49
C HIS A 169 1.75 -16.73 5.18
N VAL A 170 2.97 -17.22 5.12
CA VAL A 170 3.74 -17.38 3.88
C VAL A 170 4.13 -18.84 3.75
N SER A 171 3.83 -19.42 2.57
CA SER A 171 4.32 -20.73 2.17
C SER A 171 5.59 -20.59 1.36
N VAL A 172 6.58 -21.44 1.66
CA VAL A 172 7.87 -21.55 0.96
C VAL A 172 7.78 -22.75 0.05
N LEU A 173 7.80 -22.51 -1.27
CA LEU A 173 7.70 -23.56 -2.29
C LEU A 173 9.05 -23.84 -2.92
N ASP A 174 9.35 -25.11 -3.13
CA ASP A 174 10.32 -25.58 -4.12
C ASP A 174 9.82 -25.20 -5.52
N GLY A 175 10.58 -24.42 -6.28
CA GLY A 175 10.17 -23.95 -7.62
C GLY A 175 10.24 -25.03 -8.69
N ASP A 176 10.87 -26.17 -8.45
CA ASP A 176 10.97 -27.28 -9.40
C ASP A 176 9.86 -28.32 -9.19
N THR A 177 9.59 -28.68 -7.94
CA THR A 177 8.59 -29.72 -7.59
C THR A 177 7.25 -29.14 -7.17
N PHE A 178 7.22 -27.85 -6.79
CA PHE A 178 6.06 -27.17 -6.21
C PHE A 178 5.57 -27.81 -4.91
N GLU A 179 6.47 -28.40 -4.16
CA GLU A 179 6.20 -28.90 -2.81
C GLU A 179 6.40 -27.78 -1.80
N VAL A 180 5.57 -27.78 -0.75
CA VAL A 180 5.70 -26.84 0.37
C VAL A 180 6.84 -27.32 1.26
N LEU A 181 7.92 -26.54 1.35
CA LEU A 181 9.08 -26.83 2.22
C LEU A 181 8.83 -26.34 3.64
N ASP A 182 8.16 -25.21 3.79
CA ASP A 182 7.79 -24.61 5.07
C ASP A 182 6.57 -23.68 4.92
N ARG A 183 5.94 -23.40 6.04
CA ARG A 183 4.83 -22.45 6.13
C ARG A 183 4.86 -21.74 7.46
N PHE A 184 5.09 -20.45 7.48
CA PHE A 184 5.26 -19.64 8.69
C PHE A 184 4.25 -18.52 8.81
N ALA A 185 3.93 -18.14 10.04
CA ALA A 185 3.03 -17.03 10.34
C ALA A 185 3.71 -15.68 10.09
N THR A 186 2.94 -14.71 9.60
CA THR A 186 3.37 -13.34 9.39
C THR A 186 2.54 -12.34 10.20
N PRO A 187 3.06 -11.12 10.45
CA PRO A 187 2.25 -10.03 10.94
C PRO A 187 1.04 -9.73 10.03
N PHE A 188 0.07 -9.00 10.58
CA PHE A 188 -1.18 -8.67 9.89
C PHE A 188 -0.96 -7.95 8.56
N ALA A 189 -1.71 -8.36 7.53
CA ALA A 189 -1.79 -7.69 6.22
C ALA A 189 -0.42 -7.39 5.57
N VAL A 190 0.30 -8.45 5.19
CA VAL A 190 1.53 -8.33 4.37
C VAL A 190 1.28 -7.48 3.13
N HIS A 191 2.15 -6.53 2.86
CA HIS A 191 2.03 -5.58 1.76
C HIS A 191 3.39 -5.12 1.24
N GLY A 192 3.46 -4.71 -0.03
CA GLY A 192 4.65 -4.13 -0.64
C GLY A 192 5.68 -5.14 -1.17
N GLY A 193 5.33 -6.40 -1.21
CA GLY A 193 6.18 -7.50 -1.68
C GLY A 193 7.40 -7.77 -0.78
N PRO A 194 7.74 -9.02 -0.53
CA PRO A 194 8.97 -9.40 0.16
C PRO A 194 10.23 -8.88 -0.54
N LYS A 195 11.28 -8.59 0.24
CA LYS A 195 12.59 -8.19 -0.26
C LYS A 195 13.63 -9.23 0.15
N PHE A 196 14.38 -9.73 -0.81
CA PHE A 196 15.38 -10.76 -0.59
C PHE A 196 16.77 -10.15 -0.46
N SER A 197 17.61 -10.71 0.42
CA SER A 197 19.03 -10.37 0.43
C SER A 197 19.68 -10.71 -0.93
N PRO A 198 20.76 -10.01 -1.32
CA PRO A 198 21.37 -10.20 -2.64
C PRO A 198 21.84 -11.64 -2.93
N ASP A 199 22.10 -12.42 -1.87
CA ASP A 199 22.49 -13.83 -1.93
C ASP A 199 21.29 -14.81 -1.85
N GLY A 200 20.06 -14.30 -1.72
CA GLY A 200 18.85 -15.12 -1.59
C GLY A 200 18.70 -15.85 -0.24
N HIS A 201 19.57 -15.56 0.73
CA HIS A 201 19.57 -16.24 2.03
C HIS A 201 18.42 -15.79 2.93
N TYR A 202 18.20 -14.48 3.01
CA TYR A 202 17.17 -13.88 3.86
C TYR A 202 16.07 -13.23 3.05
N VAL A 203 14.88 -13.20 3.64
CA VAL A 203 13.76 -12.41 3.13
C VAL A 203 13.19 -11.53 4.23
N PHE A 204 12.78 -10.33 3.85
CA PHE A 204 12.16 -9.34 4.71
C PHE A 204 10.74 -9.07 4.23
N ILE A 205 9.79 -9.21 5.14
CA ILE A 205 8.36 -9.16 4.88
C ILE A 205 7.77 -8.04 5.73
N MET A 206 7.10 -7.09 5.07
CA MET A 206 6.48 -5.95 5.75
C MET A 206 4.97 -6.11 5.81
N SER A 207 4.38 -5.68 6.92
CA SER A 207 2.94 -5.62 7.10
C SER A 207 2.43 -4.16 7.12
N ARG A 208 1.13 -3.99 6.87
CA ARG A 208 0.48 -2.67 6.85
C ARG A 208 0.51 -1.96 8.20
N ASP A 209 0.54 -2.67 9.30
CA ASP A 209 0.65 -2.13 10.66
C ASP A 209 2.09 -1.89 11.11
N GLY A 210 3.02 -1.92 10.15
CA GLY A 210 4.39 -1.44 10.31
C GLY A 210 5.42 -2.47 10.72
N TRP A 211 5.05 -3.73 10.91
CA TRP A 211 6.01 -4.76 11.24
C TRP A 211 6.86 -5.16 10.04
N VAL A 212 8.15 -5.37 10.28
CA VAL A 212 9.11 -5.98 9.36
C VAL A 212 9.62 -7.25 10.00
N GLN A 213 9.35 -8.38 9.36
CA GLN A 213 9.79 -9.70 9.79
C GLN A 213 10.95 -10.17 8.91
N LYS A 214 12.01 -10.69 9.52
CA LYS A 214 13.14 -11.35 8.86
C LYS A 214 12.99 -12.85 8.96
N TYR A 215 13.07 -13.53 7.83
CA TYR A 215 13.03 -14.98 7.73
C TYR A 215 14.29 -15.49 7.02
N ASP A 216 14.90 -16.52 7.58
CA ASP A 216 16.05 -17.22 7.00
C ASP A 216 15.54 -18.38 6.14
N ILE A 217 15.69 -18.22 4.83
CA ILE A 217 15.27 -19.23 3.84
C ILE A 217 16.08 -20.50 3.98
N TRP A 218 17.38 -20.41 4.28
CA TRP A 218 18.24 -21.60 4.37
C TRP A 218 17.95 -22.48 5.58
N SER A 219 17.61 -21.88 6.71
CA SER A 219 17.24 -22.62 7.91
C SER A 219 15.74 -22.87 8.06
N LEU A 220 14.89 -22.27 7.22
CA LEU A 220 13.44 -22.29 7.28
C LEU A 220 12.93 -21.78 8.65
N GLN A 221 13.48 -20.67 9.14
CA GLN A 221 13.16 -20.11 10.44
C GLN A 221 12.92 -18.61 10.40
N VAL A 222 11.96 -18.15 11.20
CA VAL A 222 11.83 -16.73 11.52
C VAL A 222 13.01 -16.32 12.41
N VAL A 223 13.72 -15.26 12.02
CA VAL A 223 14.85 -14.69 12.78
C VAL A 223 14.35 -13.73 13.84
N GLY A 224 13.40 -12.87 13.50
CA GLY A 224 12.82 -11.87 14.37
C GLY A 224 11.96 -10.88 13.60
N GLN A 225 11.44 -9.89 14.32
CA GLN A 225 10.64 -8.82 13.76
C GLN A 225 10.80 -7.52 14.54
N VAL A 226 10.55 -6.39 13.87
CA VAL A 226 10.58 -5.05 14.48
C VAL A 226 9.49 -4.19 13.87
N ARG A 227 8.94 -3.27 14.65
CA ARG A 227 7.89 -2.36 14.15
C ARG A 227 8.49 -1.05 13.68
N ALA A 228 8.54 -0.84 12.36
CA ALA A 228 9.14 0.33 11.71
C ALA A 228 8.22 1.54 11.63
N GLY A 229 6.93 1.35 11.89
CA GLY A 229 5.91 2.40 11.83
C GLY A 229 4.55 1.92 12.33
N LEU A 230 3.51 2.74 12.19
CA LEU A 230 2.14 2.42 12.62
C LEU A 230 1.21 2.09 11.43
N ASN A 231 1.52 2.65 10.27
CA ASN A 231 0.91 2.29 8.98
C ASN A 231 1.96 2.44 7.90
N SER A 232 2.46 1.32 7.37
CA SER A 232 3.50 1.29 6.37
C SER A 232 2.94 0.97 4.99
N ARG A 233 3.54 1.56 3.95
CA ARG A 233 3.09 1.42 2.56
C ARG A 233 3.85 0.36 1.81
N ASN A 234 5.17 0.45 1.78
CA ASN A 234 6.05 -0.55 1.21
C ASN A 234 7.47 -0.45 1.77
N ILE A 235 8.30 -1.40 1.38
CA ILE A 235 9.67 -1.59 1.84
C ILE A 235 10.60 -1.73 0.64
N ALA A 236 11.82 -1.21 0.75
CA ALA A 236 12.90 -1.43 -0.18
C ALA A 236 14.16 -1.89 0.55
N MET A 237 14.99 -2.69 -0.12
CA MET A 237 16.32 -3.08 0.36
C MET A 237 17.37 -2.33 -0.44
N SER A 238 18.46 -1.89 0.20
CA SER A 238 19.62 -1.34 -0.51
C SER A 238 20.28 -2.42 -1.37
N HIS A 239 20.90 -1.98 -2.44
CA HIS A 239 21.53 -2.90 -3.41
C HIS A 239 22.65 -3.77 -2.78
N ASP A 240 23.36 -3.24 -1.78
CA ASP A 240 24.37 -3.98 -1.04
C ASP A 240 23.82 -4.89 0.07
N GLY A 241 22.49 -4.92 0.22
CA GLY A 241 21.79 -5.75 1.18
C GLY A 241 21.89 -5.29 2.63
N ARG A 242 22.49 -4.13 2.95
CA ARG A 242 22.73 -3.71 4.33
C ARG A 242 21.57 -2.97 4.99
N TRP A 243 20.73 -2.32 4.20
CA TRP A 243 19.71 -1.42 4.70
C TRP A 243 18.33 -1.75 4.15
N LEU A 244 17.31 -1.55 5.00
CA LEU A 244 15.91 -1.54 4.59
C LEU A 244 15.35 -0.15 4.79
N ALA A 245 14.62 0.36 3.80
CA ALA A 245 13.87 1.60 3.89
C ALA A 245 12.37 1.27 3.93
N VAL A 246 11.66 1.70 4.96
CA VAL A 246 10.22 1.50 5.14
C VAL A 246 9.49 2.82 4.97
N ALA A 247 8.61 2.86 3.99
CA ALA A 247 7.76 4.01 3.69
C ALA A 247 6.52 4.01 4.58
N ASN A 248 6.35 5.05 5.41
CA ASN A 248 5.25 5.14 6.35
C ASN A 248 4.21 6.19 5.94
N TYR A 249 2.93 5.83 6.12
CA TYR A 249 1.81 6.76 6.08
C TYR A 249 1.56 7.36 7.46
N LEU A 250 1.84 6.56 8.53
CA LEU A 250 1.70 6.98 9.91
C LEU A 250 2.83 6.38 10.77
N PRO A 251 3.58 7.20 11.49
CA PRO A 251 3.71 8.63 11.22
C PRO A 251 4.23 8.87 9.81
N ARG A 252 4.23 10.11 9.34
CA ARG A 252 4.72 10.46 8.00
C ARG A 252 6.24 10.45 7.97
N THR A 253 6.82 9.25 7.93
CA THR A 253 8.27 9.04 8.08
C THR A 253 8.80 8.06 7.04
N LEU A 254 10.11 8.13 6.84
CA LEU A 254 10.92 7.08 6.27
C LEU A 254 11.75 6.47 7.41
N THR A 255 11.58 5.18 7.65
CA THR A 255 12.37 4.44 8.65
C THR A 255 13.42 3.62 7.95
N ILE A 256 14.67 3.67 8.42
CA ILE A 256 15.78 2.86 7.90
C ILE A 256 16.27 1.91 8.99
N LEU A 257 16.38 0.63 8.60
CA LEU A 257 16.80 -0.46 9.48
C LEU A 257 18.06 -1.13 8.93
N SER A 258 18.86 -1.68 9.83
CA SER A 258 19.92 -2.64 9.52
C SER A 258 19.29 -4.00 9.16
N THR A 259 19.76 -4.61 8.08
CA THR A 259 19.34 -5.98 7.70
C THR A 259 20.00 -7.04 8.57
N GLU A 260 21.12 -6.72 9.19
CA GLU A 260 21.88 -7.65 10.01
C GLU A 260 21.08 -8.08 11.25
N ASP A 261 20.64 -7.10 12.04
CA ASP A 261 20.05 -7.31 13.36
C ASP A 261 18.63 -6.72 13.52
N LEU A 262 18.04 -6.15 12.45
CA LEU A 262 16.77 -5.45 12.46
C LEU A 262 16.74 -4.16 13.29
N SER A 263 17.86 -3.68 13.80
CA SER A 263 17.90 -2.42 14.54
C SER A 263 17.46 -1.25 13.66
N VAL A 264 16.63 -0.38 14.20
CA VAL A 264 16.24 0.87 13.53
C VAL A 264 17.35 1.89 13.70
N VAL A 265 17.93 2.32 12.58
CA VAL A 265 19.07 3.26 12.53
C VAL A 265 18.59 4.70 12.52
N THR A 266 17.52 4.99 11.76
CA THR A 266 16.95 6.33 11.70
C THR A 266 15.47 6.31 11.36
N VAL A 267 14.74 7.25 11.94
CA VAL A 267 13.36 7.59 11.58
C VAL A 267 13.37 9.04 11.13
N ARG A 268 13.20 9.27 9.85
CA ARG A 268 13.25 10.62 9.24
C ARG A 268 11.83 11.11 8.99
N ASP A 269 11.49 12.26 9.56
CA ASP A 269 10.24 12.97 9.20
C ASP A 269 10.26 13.33 7.71
N VAL A 270 9.16 13.04 7.03
CA VAL A 270 8.99 13.39 5.62
C VAL A 270 8.24 14.70 5.52
N VAL A 271 9.03 15.77 5.36
CA VAL A 271 8.54 17.13 5.20
C VAL A 271 9.05 17.69 3.88
N ALA A 272 8.11 18.07 3.02
CA ALA A 272 8.40 18.66 1.72
C ALA A 272 9.12 20.01 1.86
N ARG A 273 9.67 20.53 0.78
CA ARG A 273 10.42 21.79 0.76
C ARG A 273 9.59 22.99 1.23
N ASP A 274 8.30 22.97 0.97
CA ASP A 274 7.36 24.01 1.41
C ASP A 274 6.90 23.89 2.88
N GLY A 275 7.41 22.87 3.60
CA GLY A 275 7.04 22.58 4.98
C GLY A 275 5.85 21.62 5.13
N THR A 276 5.28 21.11 4.05
CA THR A 276 4.14 20.18 4.09
C THR A 276 4.59 18.79 4.58
N PRO A 277 4.04 18.27 5.70
CA PRO A 277 4.28 16.89 6.10
C PRO A 277 3.62 15.92 5.12
N SER A 278 4.37 14.95 4.60
CA SER A 278 3.88 14.04 3.57
C SER A 278 4.02 12.58 3.96
N ARG A 279 3.03 11.78 3.56
CA ARG A 279 3.15 10.33 3.50
C ARG A 279 4.12 9.95 2.39
N VAL A 280 4.74 8.77 2.49
CA VAL A 280 5.56 8.22 1.41
C VAL A 280 4.73 7.23 0.60
N SER A 281 4.44 7.55 -0.65
CA SER A 281 3.56 6.71 -1.49
C SER A 281 4.22 5.44 -1.98
N ALA A 282 5.51 5.50 -2.30
CA ALA A 282 6.32 4.37 -2.73
C ALA A 282 7.80 4.61 -2.41
N VAL A 283 8.56 3.56 -2.13
CA VAL A 283 10.02 3.56 -2.02
C VAL A 283 10.59 2.32 -2.72
N TYR A 284 11.57 2.53 -3.58
CA TYR A 284 12.25 1.45 -4.30
C TYR A 284 13.76 1.67 -4.30
N GLN A 285 14.52 0.58 -4.43
CA GLN A 285 15.97 0.66 -4.61
C GLN A 285 16.32 1.15 -6.02
N ALA A 286 17.39 1.90 -6.13
CA ALA A 286 18.02 2.27 -7.39
C ALA A 286 19.50 1.84 -7.34
N PRO A 287 19.83 0.58 -7.72
CA PRO A 287 21.15 -0.01 -7.53
C PRO A 287 22.29 0.79 -8.14
N GLN A 288 22.14 1.20 -9.41
CA GLN A 288 23.18 1.94 -10.13
C GLN A 288 23.39 3.37 -9.58
N ARG A 289 22.46 3.83 -8.73
CA ARG A 289 22.51 5.14 -8.07
C ARG A 289 22.94 5.05 -6.62
N GLU A 290 23.16 3.83 -6.11
CA GLU A 290 23.43 3.56 -4.69
C GLU A 290 22.46 4.32 -3.77
N SER A 291 21.15 4.24 -4.07
CA SER A 291 20.13 5.02 -3.36
C SER A 291 18.79 4.30 -3.27
N PHE A 292 17.98 4.77 -2.32
CA PHE A 292 16.53 4.60 -2.33
C PHE A 292 15.89 5.81 -3.00
N VAL A 293 14.92 5.58 -3.86
CA VAL A 293 14.09 6.64 -4.44
C VAL A 293 12.68 6.51 -3.90
N LEU A 294 12.10 7.60 -3.45
CA LEU A 294 10.77 7.62 -2.90
C LEU A 294 9.95 8.80 -3.42
N ALA A 295 8.65 8.58 -3.57
CA ALA A 295 7.70 9.60 -3.97
C ALA A 295 6.88 10.07 -2.76
N LEU A 296 6.69 11.39 -2.64
CA LEU A 296 5.86 11.99 -1.62
C LEU A 296 4.40 11.97 -2.08
N LYS A 297 3.50 11.46 -1.23
CA LYS A 297 2.09 11.32 -1.59
C LYS A 297 1.31 12.63 -1.53
N ASP A 298 1.70 13.49 -0.60
CA ASP A 298 0.96 14.71 -0.27
C ASP A 298 1.67 15.98 -0.75
N ALA A 299 2.81 15.83 -1.43
CA ALA A 299 3.61 16.93 -1.98
C ALA A 299 4.26 16.53 -3.31
N PRO A 300 4.46 17.47 -4.25
CA PRO A 300 5.04 17.20 -5.57
C PRO A 300 6.57 17.08 -5.50
N GLU A 301 7.06 16.11 -4.74
CA GLU A 301 8.48 15.83 -4.60
C GLU A 301 8.82 14.35 -4.71
N ILE A 302 9.99 14.07 -5.27
CA ILE A 302 10.68 12.80 -5.21
C ILE A 302 11.94 13.03 -4.36
N TRP A 303 12.22 12.10 -3.45
CA TRP A 303 13.46 12.09 -2.70
C TRP A 303 14.34 10.93 -3.17
N GLU A 304 15.63 11.19 -3.25
CA GLU A 304 16.68 10.20 -3.42
C GLU A 304 17.51 10.17 -2.13
N ILE A 305 17.57 9.03 -1.47
CA ILE A 305 18.28 8.83 -0.19
C ILE A 305 19.47 7.94 -0.45
N ALA A 306 20.66 8.49 -0.32
CA ALA A 306 21.91 7.78 -0.60
C ALA A 306 22.16 6.63 0.37
N THR A 307 22.64 5.50 -0.14
CA THR A 307 23.11 4.36 0.66
C THR A 307 24.64 4.28 0.69
N SER A 308 25.32 5.17 -0.02
CA SER A 308 26.77 5.32 -0.01
C SER A 308 27.22 6.32 1.07
N PRO A 309 28.27 6.01 1.87
CA PRO A 309 28.82 6.93 2.86
C PRO A 309 29.53 8.13 2.23
N ASN A 310 29.81 8.09 0.92
CA ASN A 310 30.52 9.14 0.20
C ASN A 310 29.59 9.98 -0.70
N ALA A 311 28.29 9.90 -0.49
CA ALA A 311 27.30 10.60 -1.32
C ALA A 311 27.27 12.11 -1.05
N GLY A 312 26.89 12.88 -2.06
CA GLY A 312 26.71 14.32 -1.98
C GLY A 312 27.98 15.14 -2.22
N PRO A 313 27.98 16.42 -1.86
CA PRO A 313 26.89 17.14 -1.20
C PRO A 313 25.67 17.36 -2.10
N PHE A 314 24.47 17.19 -1.52
CA PHE A 314 23.21 17.51 -2.18
C PHE A 314 22.63 18.80 -1.60
N HIS A 315 22.44 19.80 -2.43
CA HIS A 315 21.93 21.09 -2.00
C HIS A 315 20.42 21.18 -2.20
N ASP A 316 19.69 21.74 -1.22
CA ASP A 316 18.23 21.94 -1.31
C ASP A 316 17.81 23.08 -2.27
N GLY A 317 18.75 23.67 -3.02
CA GLY A 317 18.59 24.68 -4.03
C GLY A 317 19.64 25.79 -3.95
N PHE A 318 19.64 26.67 -4.96
CA PHE A 318 20.48 27.86 -4.97
C PHE A 318 19.62 29.09 -4.71
N VAL A 319 19.99 29.92 -3.75
CA VAL A 319 19.46 31.27 -3.65
C VAL A 319 20.40 32.18 -4.48
N HIS A 320 19.93 32.63 -5.63
CA HIS A 320 20.61 33.70 -6.36
C HIS A 320 20.29 35.01 -5.64
N SER A 321 21.18 35.47 -4.76
CA SER A 321 21.16 36.85 -4.29
C SER A 321 21.74 37.75 -5.38
N HIS A 322 21.01 38.80 -5.80
CA HIS A 322 21.53 39.83 -6.67
C HIS A 322 22.49 40.79 -5.95
N GLU A 323 22.73 40.62 -4.67
CA GLU A 323 23.72 41.37 -3.91
C GLU A 323 25.08 40.67 -4.00
N GLN A 324 26.05 41.35 -4.56
CA GLN A 324 27.43 40.90 -4.64
C GLN A 324 27.95 40.55 -3.24
N SER A 325 28.17 39.27 -2.96
CA SER A 325 28.82 38.67 -1.78
C SER A 325 27.98 37.86 -0.80
N MET A 326 26.70 37.57 -1.04
CA MET A 326 25.94 36.60 -0.25
C MET A 326 25.44 35.45 -1.15
N GLU A 327 26.25 34.43 -1.30
CA GLU A 327 25.78 33.08 -1.64
C GLU A 327 25.33 32.45 -0.32
N GLU A 328 24.07 32.57 0.04
CA GLU A 328 23.48 31.65 1.03
C GLU A 328 23.34 30.28 0.37
N GLN A 329 24.30 29.41 0.62
CA GLN A 329 24.16 27.99 0.37
C GLN A 329 23.08 27.49 1.31
N LEU A 330 21.94 27.09 0.77
CA LEU A 330 20.97 26.29 1.50
C LEU A 330 21.67 25.00 1.94
N GLY A 331 21.38 24.52 3.16
CA GLY A 331 22.07 23.41 3.77
C GLY A 331 22.27 22.24 2.82
N ALA A 332 23.46 21.70 2.77
CA ALA A 332 23.79 20.51 2.01
C ALA A 332 23.69 19.27 2.91
N GLU A 333 23.12 18.19 2.39
CA GLU A 333 23.23 16.87 3.00
C GLU A 333 24.32 16.08 2.28
N GLU A 334 25.18 15.38 3.04
CA GLU A 334 26.25 14.53 2.51
C GLU A 334 26.40 13.25 3.32
N GLY A 335 27.00 12.23 2.70
CA GLY A 335 27.26 10.94 3.33
C GLY A 335 26.08 9.98 3.33
N LEU A 336 26.14 9.02 4.25
CA LEU A 336 25.13 7.97 4.37
C LEU A 336 23.76 8.57 4.71
N PHE A 337 22.74 8.17 3.95
CA PHE A 337 21.35 8.64 4.02
C PHE A 337 21.16 10.14 3.72
N ALA A 338 22.13 10.77 3.07
CA ALA A 338 21.97 12.10 2.53
C ALA A 338 20.81 12.13 1.52
N ARG A 339 19.97 13.17 1.61
CA ARG A 339 18.78 13.34 0.80
C ARG A 339 19.02 14.33 -0.33
N ARG A 340 18.65 13.92 -1.55
CA ARG A 340 18.47 14.80 -2.70
C ARG A 340 16.98 14.97 -2.98
N ARG A 341 16.53 16.21 -3.16
CA ARG A 341 15.15 16.56 -3.53
C ARG A 341 15.02 16.78 -5.04
N ILE A 342 13.97 16.25 -5.63
CA ILE A 342 13.59 16.48 -7.02
C ILE A 342 12.15 17.02 -7.00
N LEU A 343 11.99 18.25 -7.48
CA LEU A 343 10.68 18.89 -7.55
C LEU A 343 9.98 18.49 -8.85
N ILE A 344 8.71 18.18 -8.76
CA ILE A 344 7.83 17.83 -9.87
C ILE A 344 6.53 18.63 -9.76
N ASP A 345 5.68 18.56 -10.80
CA ASP A 345 4.46 19.39 -10.85
C ASP A 345 3.30 18.81 -10.02
N GLU A 346 3.24 17.48 -9.88
CA GLU A 346 2.15 16.78 -9.17
C GLU A 346 2.68 15.65 -8.30
N PRO A 347 2.03 15.34 -7.14
CA PRO A 347 2.40 14.19 -6.31
C PRO A 347 2.19 12.87 -7.05
N LEU A 348 3.11 11.92 -6.87
CA LEU A 348 3.01 10.59 -7.45
C LEU A 348 2.50 9.57 -6.43
N ASP A 349 1.60 8.67 -6.87
CA ASP A 349 1.10 7.58 -6.02
C ASP A 349 1.97 6.31 -6.11
N ASP A 350 2.53 6.04 -7.28
CA ASP A 350 3.43 4.93 -7.55
C ASP A 350 4.29 5.22 -8.77
N PHE A 351 5.37 4.45 -8.96
CA PHE A 351 6.27 4.65 -10.08
C PHE A 351 7.02 3.37 -10.48
N PHE A 352 7.64 3.43 -11.65
CA PHE A 352 8.48 2.41 -12.25
C PHE A 352 9.78 3.04 -12.75
N PHE A 353 10.89 2.30 -12.78
CA PHE A 353 12.15 2.79 -13.34
C PHE A 353 12.41 2.32 -14.76
N SER A 354 13.15 3.11 -15.53
CA SER A 354 13.91 2.57 -16.66
C SER A 354 14.99 1.62 -16.14
N PRO A 355 15.37 0.57 -16.92
CA PRO A 355 16.36 -0.42 -16.47
C PRO A 355 17.74 0.15 -16.11
N ASP A 356 18.08 1.34 -16.64
CA ASP A 356 19.29 2.08 -16.32
C ASP A 356 19.13 3.01 -15.09
N TYR A 357 17.96 3.00 -14.44
CA TYR A 357 17.61 3.87 -13.29
C TYR A 357 17.81 5.37 -13.53
N ARG A 358 17.87 5.81 -14.79
CA ARG A 358 17.96 7.22 -15.15
C ARG A 358 16.62 7.92 -15.17
N ASN A 359 15.56 7.17 -15.47
CA ASN A 359 14.23 7.72 -15.57
C ASN A 359 13.27 6.99 -14.63
N LEU A 360 12.43 7.78 -13.98
CA LEU A 360 11.31 7.35 -13.19
C LEU A 360 10.04 7.67 -13.95
N ILE A 361 9.17 6.69 -14.15
CA ILE A 361 7.87 6.82 -14.77
C ILE A 361 6.84 6.77 -13.66
N GLY A 362 6.14 7.86 -13.40
CA GLY A 362 5.16 7.99 -12.33
C GLY A 362 3.81 8.46 -12.82
N ALA A 363 2.78 8.23 -12.04
CA ALA A 363 1.46 8.77 -12.28
C ALA A 363 0.77 9.15 -10.97
N ASN A 364 -0.01 10.22 -11.01
CA ASN A 364 -0.90 10.57 -9.92
C ASN A 364 -2.11 9.61 -9.93
N ARG A 365 -2.57 9.22 -8.75
CA ARG A 365 -3.69 8.28 -8.60
C ARG A 365 -4.98 8.74 -9.28
N ASP A 366 -5.26 10.03 -9.27
CA ASP A 366 -6.46 10.63 -9.84
C ASP A 366 -6.22 11.24 -11.24
N GLY A 367 -4.95 11.21 -11.73
CA GLY A 367 -4.56 11.74 -13.02
C GLY A 367 -4.85 10.79 -14.17
N ASP A 368 -5.06 11.37 -15.35
CA ASP A 368 -5.24 10.64 -16.61
C ASP A 368 -3.94 10.62 -17.44
N LYS A 369 -2.84 11.02 -16.83
CA LYS A 369 -1.53 11.07 -17.45
C LYS A 369 -0.44 10.56 -16.50
N GLY A 370 0.60 10.01 -17.09
CA GLY A 370 1.85 9.73 -16.41
C GLY A 370 2.89 10.82 -16.70
N VAL A 371 3.98 10.79 -15.96
CA VAL A 371 5.12 11.68 -16.12
C VAL A 371 6.41 10.86 -16.14
N VAL A 372 7.35 11.25 -16.99
CA VAL A 372 8.71 10.72 -16.98
C VAL A 372 9.62 11.77 -16.34
N VAL A 373 10.25 11.39 -15.26
CA VAL A 373 11.21 12.23 -14.53
C VAL A 373 12.61 11.71 -14.77
N ASN A 374 13.48 12.53 -15.35
CA ASN A 374 14.90 12.18 -15.44
C ASN A 374 15.59 12.48 -14.11
N LEU A 375 16.09 11.44 -13.46
CA LEU A 375 16.69 11.52 -12.13
C LEU A 375 18.07 12.21 -12.14
N ASP A 376 18.81 12.16 -13.26
CA ASP A 376 20.13 12.80 -13.34
C ASP A 376 20.01 14.32 -13.33
N VAL A 377 19.09 14.85 -14.15
CA VAL A 377 18.84 16.30 -14.22
C VAL A 377 17.78 16.79 -13.23
N GLY A 378 17.07 15.86 -12.56
CA GLY A 378 16.10 16.17 -11.49
C GLY A 378 14.87 16.93 -11.98
N ARG A 379 14.30 16.57 -13.14
CA ARG A 379 13.08 17.20 -13.67
C ARG A 379 12.27 16.29 -14.57
N ALA A 380 10.98 16.60 -14.73
CA ALA A 380 10.13 15.98 -15.73
C ALA A 380 10.63 16.28 -17.16
N ILE A 381 10.61 15.26 -18.02
CA ILE A 381 11.07 15.35 -19.42
C ILE A 381 9.99 14.96 -20.43
N SER A 382 8.93 14.23 -20.00
CA SER A 382 7.82 13.83 -20.89
C SER A 382 6.55 13.60 -20.08
N GLU A 383 5.40 13.80 -20.72
CA GLU A 383 4.09 13.36 -20.24
C GLU A 383 3.63 12.13 -21.03
N LEU A 384 2.92 11.21 -20.38
CA LEU A 384 2.43 9.98 -20.98
C LEU A 384 0.90 9.93 -20.95
N PRO A 385 0.23 9.53 -22.04
CA PRO A 385 -1.23 9.36 -22.07
C PRO A 385 -1.64 8.05 -21.37
N LEU A 386 -1.67 8.05 -20.06
CA LEU A 386 -2.01 6.90 -19.23
C LEU A 386 -3.38 7.12 -18.55
N PRO A 387 -4.50 6.77 -19.22
CA PRO A 387 -5.83 6.94 -18.67
C PRO A 387 -6.11 5.97 -17.50
N GLY A 388 -7.16 6.25 -16.73
CA GLY A 388 -7.76 5.25 -15.87
C GLY A 388 -6.90 4.68 -14.75
N MET A 389 -6.04 5.50 -14.14
CA MET A 389 -5.28 5.13 -12.94
C MET A 389 -4.29 3.98 -13.18
N PRO A 390 -3.18 4.22 -13.88
CA PRO A 390 -2.17 3.18 -14.14
C PRO A 390 -1.55 2.67 -12.84
N HIS A 391 -1.27 1.36 -12.77
CA HIS A 391 -0.61 0.71 -11.64
C HIS A 391 0.86 0.45 -11.96
N LEU A 392 1.67 1.49 -11.86
CA LEU A 392 3.07 1.48 -12.28
C LEU A 392 3.95 0.56 -11.44
N GLY A 393 3.64 0.33 -10.17
CA GLY A 393 4.32 -0.67 -9.34
C GLY A 393 4.21 -2.12 -9.84
N SER A 394 3.27 -2.39 -10.77
CA SER A 394 3.19 -3.65 -11.50
C SER A 394 3.73 -3.53 -12.93
N GLY A 395 4.34 -2.40 -13.29
CA GLY A 395 4.96 -2.19 -14.58
C GLY A 395 6.08 -3.18 -14.85
N ILE A 396 6.21 -3.58 -16.11
CA ILE A 396 7.30 -4.46 -16.60
C ILE A 396 7.88 -3.89 -17.89
N SER A 397 9.11 -4.25 -18.21
CA SER A 397 9.75 -3.88 -19.47
C SER A 397 10.34 -5.09 -20.18
N TRP A 398 10.49 -4.99 -21.51
CA TRP A 398 11.13 -6.01 -22.35
C TRP A 398 11.58 -5.42 -23.67
N GLU A 399 12.46 -6.15 -24.39
CA GLU A 399 12.87 -5.80 -25.75
C GLU A 399 11.81 -6.20 -26.78
N ARG A 400 11.43 -5.26 -27.64
CA ARG A 400 10.47 -5.45 -28.72
C ARG A 400 10.96 -4.78 -30.00
N ASN A 401 11.16 -5.57 -31.06
CA ASN A 401 11.59 -5.08 -32.39
C ASN A 401 12.82 -4.14 -32.33
N GLY A 402 13.76 -4.39 -31.43
CA GLY A 402 14.98 -3.58 -31.25
C GLY A 402 14.79 -2.27 -30.47
N SER A 403 13.66 -2.08 -29.80
CA SER A 403 13.41 -1.01 -28.86
C SER A 403 12.90 -1.58 -27.53
N ARG A 404 13.28 -0.96 -26.44
CA ARG A 404 12.75 -1.30 -25.12
C ARG A 404 11.37 -0.69 -24.92
N VAL A 405 10.41 -1.51 -24.51
CA VAL A 405 9.07 -1.06 -24.16
C VAL A 405 8.77 -1.35 -22.69
N MET A 406 7.88 -0.57 -22.11
CA MET A 406 7.26 -0.85 -20.81
C MET A 406 5.76 -1.03 -20.99
N ALA A 407 5.14 -1.81 -20.11
CA ALA A 407 3.69 -1.93 -20.04
C ALA A 407 3.19 -1.78 -18.61
N THR A 408 1.98 -1.23 -18.46
CA THR A 408 1.29 -1.06 -17.18
C THR A 408 -0.19 -1.35 -17.31
N PRO A 409 -0.82 -2.04 -16.32
CA PRO A 409 -2.26 -2.21 -16.25
C PRO A 409 -2.92 -0.97 -15.67
N HIS A 410 -4.22 -0.81 -15.91
CA HIS A 410 -5.02 0.28 -15.38
C HIS A 410 -6.10 -0.22 -14.43
N LEU A 411 -6.27 0.47 -13.28
CA LEU A 411 -7.15 0.02 -12.20
C LEU A 411 -8.62 0.40 -12.40
N LYS A 412 -8.91 1.38 -13.27
CA LYS A 412 -10.27 1.86 -13.54
C LYS A 412 -10.75 1.50 -14.95
N GLU A 413 -9.84 1.15 -15.85
CA GLU A 413 -10.15 0.85 -17.24
C GLU A 413 -9.59 -0.50 -17.67
N GLY A 414 -10.33 -1.23 -18.51
CA GLY A 414 -9.91 -2.51 -19.09
C GLY A 414 -8.88 -2.32 -20.21
N VAL A 415 -7.70 -1.81 -19.90
CA VAL A 415 -6.61 -1.58 -20.85
C VAL A 415 -5.25 -1.89 -20.23
N LEU A 416 -4.30 -2.25 -21.08
CA LEU A 416 -2.88 -2.23 -20.82
C LEU A 416 -2.25 -1.21 -21.77
N SER A 417 -1.48 -0.26 -21.26
CA SER A 417 -0.70 0.67 -22.09
C SER A 417 0.71 0.16 -22.27
N VAL A 418 1.19 0.15 -23.51
CA VAL A 418 2.56 -0.18 -23.90
C VAL A 418 3.23 1.07 -24.42
N ILE A 419 4.34 1.47 -23.81
CA ILE A 419 5.09 2.70 -24.07
C ILE A 419 6.48 2.34 -24.59
N ASP A 420 6.95 3.00 -25.65
CA ASP A 420 8.35 2.93 -26.07
C ASP A 420 9.22 3.77 -25.11
N MET A 421 10.24 3.16 -24.53
CA MET A 421 11.08 3.84 -23.52
C MET A 421 12.18 4.72 -24.14
N LYS A 422 12.32 4.74 -25.47
CA LYS A 422 13.29 5.58 -26.16
C LYS A 422 12.79 7.00 -26.35
N ASP A 423 11.53 7.15 -26.78
CA ASP A 423 10.92 8.43 -27.09
C ASP A 423 9.65 8.72 -26.27
N TRP A 424 9.27 7.80 -25.41
CA TRP A 424 8.10 7.86 -24.51
C TRP A 424 6.76 7.91 -25.25
N SER A 425 6.73 7.42 -26.48
CA SER A 425 5.50 7.36 -27.27
C SER A 425 4.64 6.16 -26.89
N LEU A 426 3.32 6.32 -27.00
CA LEU A 426 2.37 5.24 -26.84
C LEU A 426 2.46 4.29 -28.04
N VAL A 427 2.95 3.06 -27.83
CA VAL A 427 3.02 2.03 -28.87
C VAL A 427 1.64 1.43 -29.12
N ARG A 428 0.92 1.07 -28.03
CA ARG A 428 -0.40 0.42 -28.11
C ARG A 428 -1.14 0.50 -26.78
N GLN A 429 -2.47 0.57 -26.88
CA GLN A 429 -3.38 0.21 -25.78
C GLN A 429 -4.07 -1.11 -26.13
N ILE A 430 -3.85 -2.12 -25.31
CA ILE A 430 -4.43 -3.45 -25.46
C ILE A 430 -5.71 -3.47 -24.63
N LYS A 431 -6.87 -3.67 -25.28
CA LYS A 431 -8.15 -3.81 -24.58
C LYS A 431 -8.22 -5.17 -23.88
N THR A 432 -8.55 -5.16 -22.59
CA THR A 432 -8.75 -6.33 -21.74
C THR A 432 -10.24 -6.49 -21.38
N MET A 433 -10.59 -7.61 -20.78
CA MET A 433 -11.98 -7.89 -20.39
C MET A 433 -12.44 -7.14 -19.14
N GLY A 434 -11.59 -6.32 -18.57
CA GLY A 434 -11.84 -5.47 -17.40
C GLY A 434 -10.54 -4.90 -16.85
N PRO A 435 -10.60 -4.01 -15.83
CA PRO A 435 -9.42 -3.44 -15.22
C PRO A 435 -8.53 -4.50 -14.58
N GLY A 436 -7.22 -4.40 -14.82
CA GLY A 436 -6.20 -5.29 -14.25
C GLY A 436 -5.48 -4.68 -13.05
N PHE A 437 -4.76 -5.52 -12.32
CA PHE A 437 -3.94 -5.08 -11.19
C PHE A 437 -2.48 -5.50 -11.38
N PHE A 438 -2.23 -6.74 -11.82
CA PHE A 438 -0.90 -7.30 -11.93
C PHE A 438 -0.56 -7.68 -13.37
N LEU A 439 0.66 -7.39 -13.74
CA LEU A 439 1.27 -7.71 -15.03
C LEU A 439 2.62 -8.39 -14.76
N ARG A 440 2.92 -9.47 -15.47
CA ARG A 440 4.17 -10.20 -15.30
C ARG A 440 4.61 -10.87 -16.59
N SER A 441 5.89 -11.01 -16.73
CA SER A 441 6.54 -11.82 -17.75
C SER A 441 7.84 -12.41 -17.19
N HIS A 442 8.60 -13.05 -18.04
CA HIS A 442 9.95 -13.55 -17.78
C HIS A 442 10.80 -13.36 -19.04
N GLU A 443 12.11 -13.18 -18.91
CA GLU A 443 13.01 -13.00 -20.07
C GLU A 443 12.89 -14.16 -21.08
N ASN A 444 12.78 -15.40 -20.58
CA ASN A 444 12.66 -16.62 -21.38
C ASN A 444 11.23 -16.91 -21.88
N SER A 445 10.23 -16.12 -21.50
CA SER A 445 8.85 -16.28 -21.95
C SER A 445 8.53 -15.34 -23.11
N PRO A 446 7.89 -15.81 -24.20
CA PRO A 446 7.41 -14.95 -25.26
C PRO A 446 6.15 -14.16 -24.87
N TYR A 447 5.59 -14.42 -23.69
CA TYR A 447 4.31 -13.90 -23.27
C TYR A 447 4.40 -12.97 -22.08
N VAL A 448 3.47 -12.01 -22.06
CA VAL A 448 3.08 -11.22 -20.89
C VAL A 448 1.76 -11.78 -20.36
N TRP A 449 1.66 -11.95 -19.05
CA TRP A 449 0.46 -12.39 -18.35
C TRP A 449 -0.15 -11.25 -17.59
N ALA A 450 -1.46 -11.03 -17.76
CA ALA A 450 -2.19 -9.92 -17.15
C ALA A 450 -3.51 -10.41 -16.57
N ASP A 451 -3.78 -10.10 -15.30
CA ASP A 451 -5.06 -10.40 -14.68
C ASP A 451 -6.17 -9.41 -15.09
N VAL A 452 -7.40 -9.84 -14.90
CA VAL A 452 -8.60 -9.00 -14.97
C VAL A 452 -9.20 -8.92 -13.56
N PHE A 453 -8.49 -8.22 -12.69
CA PHE A 453 -8.74 -8.26 -11.24
C PHE A 453 -10.10 -7.69 -10.83
N PHE A 454 -10.62 -6.71 -11.57
CA PHE A 454 -11.84 -5.99 -11.23
C PHE A 454 -12.97 -6.25 -12.22
N GLY A 455 -14.20 -6.23 -11.71
CA GLY A 455 -15.40 -6.36 -12.54
C GLY A 455 -15.90 -7.80 -12.71
N PRO A 456 -16.81 -8.03 -13.65
CA PRO A 456 -17.50 -9.32 -13.81
C PRO A 456 -16.60 -10.44 -14.35
N ASN A 457 -15.47 -10.09 -14.98
CA ASN A 457 -14.53 -11.04 -15.58
C ASN A 457 -13.27 -11.26 -14.70
N LYS A 458 -13.40 -11.07 -13.38
CA LYS A 458 -12.28 -11.21 -12.43
C LYS A 458 -11.67 -12.62 -12.37
N ASP A 459 -12.28 -13.56 -13.01
CA ASP A 459 -11.85 -14.96 -13.16
C ASP A 459 -10.98 -15.21 -14.39
N LYS A 460 -10.63 -14.16 -15.15
CA LYS A 460 -9.86 -14.29 -16.39
C LYS A 460 -8.40 -13.87 -16.21
N MET A 461 -7.53 -14.53 -16.96
CA MET A 461 -6.11 -14.21 -17.10
C MET A 461 -5.77 -14.11 -18.59
N HIS A 462 -5.31 -12.96 -19.05
CA HIS A 462 -4.87 -12.77 -20.43
C HIS A 462 -3.41 -13.18 -20.60
N VAL A 463 -3.11 -13.88 -21.68
CA VAL A 463 -1.76 -14.17 -22.16
C VAL A 463 -1.57 -13.40 -23.47
N ILE A 464 -0.55 -12.54 -23.50
CA ILE A 464 -0.31 -11.57 -24.56
C ILE A 464 1.07 -11.84 -25.15
N ASP A 465 1.16 -11.92 -26.47
CA ASP A 465 2.44 -12.08 -27.16
C ASP A 465 3.25 -10.78 -27.11
N LYS A 466 4.51 -10.86 -26.69
CA LYS A 466 5.40 -9.70 -26.50
C LYS A 466 5.69 -8.92 -27.79
N GLN A 467 5.69 -9.58 -28.94
CA GLN A 467 6.08 -8.96 -30.20
C GLN A 467 4.87 -8.36 -30.94
N SER A 468 3.80 -9.14 -31.06
CA SER A 468 2.57 -8.67 -31.74
C SER A 468 1.70 -7.78 -30.87
N LEU A 469 1.81 -7.90 -29.53
CA LEU A 469 0.95 -7.25 -28.54
C LEU A 469 -0.52 -7.68 -28.67
N GLU A 470 -0.79 -8.89 -29.15
CA GLU A 470 -2.12 -9.47 -29.26
C GLU A 470 -2.38 -10.44 -28.09
N ILE A 471 -3.62 -10.47 -27.59
CA ILE A 471 -4.06 -11.49 -26.64
C ILE A 471 -4.15 -12.81 -27.41
N VAL A 472 -3.21 -13.73 -27.14
CA VAL A 472 -3.17 -15.05 -27.81
C VAL A 472 -4.03 -16.09 -27.11
N LYS A 473 -4.27 -15.92 -25.80
CA LYS A 473 -5.14 -16.79 -24.99
C LYS A 473 -5.74 -16.03 -23.82
N THR A 474 -6.96 -16.36 -23.47
CA THR A 474 -7.57 -15.96 -22.21
C THR A 474 -7.84 -17.23 -21.43
N LEU A 475 -7.20 -17.37 -20.28
CA LEU A 475 -7.38 -18.49 -19.38
C LEU A 475 -8.56 -18.21 -18.44
N ASP A 476 -9.22 -19.28 -18.01
CA ASP A 476 -10.29 -19.31 -17.04
C ASP A 476 -9.92 -20.31 -15.93
N PRO A 477 -8.99 -19.95 -15.04
CA PRO A 477 -8.42 -20.89 -14.08
C PRO A 477 -9.42 -21.41 -13.05
N ALA A 478 -10.41 -20.59 -12.67
CA ALA A 478 -11.46 -20.94 -11.72
C ALA A 478 -12.70 -20.05 -11.95
N PRO A 479 -13.69 -20.50 -12.73
CA PRO A 479 -14.87 -19.71 -13.06
C PRO A 479 -15.56 -19.07 -11.85
N GLY A 480 -15.80 -17.74 -11.91
CA GLY A 480 -16.42 -16.95 -10.87
C GLY A 480 -15.53 -16.57 -9.67
N LYS A 481 -14.31 -17.11 -9.57
CA LYS A 481 -13.34 -16.79 -8.52
C LYS A 481 -12.36 -15.72 -8.98
N THR A 482 -11.82 -14.96 -8.01
CA THR A 482 -10.84 -13.90 -8.33
C THR A 482 -9.49 -14.50 -8.70
N VAL A 483 -9.05 -14.26 -9.94
CA VAL A 483 -7.72 -14.62 -10.43
C VAL A 483 -6.80 -13.41 -10.30
N ALA A 484 -5.61 -13.62 -9.75
CA ALA A 484 -4.69 -12.52 -9.47
C ALA A 484 -3.23 -12.94 -9.53
N HIS A 485 -2.39 -11.98 -9.83
CA HIS A 485 -0.94 -12.04 -9.71
C HIS A 485 -0.32 -13.28 -10.36
N VAL A 486 0.73 -13.08 -11.13
CA VAL A 486 1.53 -14.13 -11.75
C VAL A 486 2.96 -14.02 -11.26
N GLU A 487 3.62 -15.15 -11.06
CA GLU A 487 5.05 -15.22 -10.86
C GLU A 487 5.60 -16.40 -11.67
N PHE A 488 6.84 -16.31 -12.10
CA PHE A 488 7.51 -17.36 -12.86
C PHE A 488 8.53 -18.10 -12.00
N THR A 489 8.83 -19.34 -12.36
CA THR A 489 10.02 -20.04 -11.88
C THR A 489 11.28 -19.35 -12.39
N LYS A 490 12.42 -19.62 -11.76
CA LYS A 490 13.73 -19.04 -12.07
C LYS A 490 14.10 -19.08 -13.55
N ASP A 491 13.74 -20.15 -14.23
CA ASP A 491 14.03 -20.37 -15.67
C ASP A 491 12.89 -19.92 -16.61
N GLY A 492 11.76 -19.49 -16.05
CA GLY A 492 10.56 -19.09 -16.79
C GLY A 492 9.76 -20.25 -17.38
N SER A 493 10.07 -21.51 -17.02
CA SER A 493 9.37 -22.69 -17.56
C SER A 493 7.93 -22.80 -17.07
N TYR A 494 7.64 -22.31 -15.87
CA TYR A 494 6.31 -22.34 -15.29
C TYR A 494 5.85 -20.96 -14.81
N ALA A 495 4.53 -20.74 -14.92
CA ALA A 495 3.84 -19.55 -14.41
C ALA A 495 2.86 -19.96 -13.29
N LEU A 496 2.99 -19.33 -12.14
CA LEU A 496 2.17 -19.55 -10.95
C LEU A 496 1.10 -18.48 -10.87
N VAL A 497 -0.18 -18.87 -10.86
CA VAL A 497 -1.35 -17.96 -10.84
C VAL A 497 -2.15 -18.20 -9.56
N SER A 498 -2.55 -17.13 -8.87
CA SER A 498 -3.36 -17.22 -7.65
C SER A 498 -4.86 -17.22 -7.96
N ILE A 499 -5.58 -18.09 -7.27
CA ILE A 499 -7.04 -17.96 -7.03
C ILE A 499 -7.20 -17.34 -5.65
N TRP A 500 -7.50 -16.05 -5.62
CA TRP A 500 -7.50 -15.23 -4.40
C TRP A 500 -8.84 -15.31 -3.66
N GLU A 501 -9.15 -16.51 -3.16
CA GLU A 501 -10.37 -16.81 -2.41
C GLU A 501 -10.01 -17.65 -1.17
N ASP A 502 -10.88 -17.73 -0.17
CA ASP A 502 -10.62 -18.50 1.06
C ASP A 502 -10.45 -20.00 0.77
N ASP A 503 -11.20 -20.52 -0.20
CA ASP A 503 -11.02 -21.84 -0.82
C ASP A 503 -10.20 -21.74 -2.10
N GLY A 504 -9.12 -20.98 -2.04
CA GLY A 504 -8.27 -20.66 -3.17
C GLY A 504 -7.20 -21.70 -3.48
N ALA A 505 -6.35 -21.36 -4.43
CA ALA A 505 -5.23 -22.22 -4.85
C ALA A 505 -4.16 -21.39 -5.56
N VAL A 506 -2.95 -21.91 -5.61
CA VAL A 506 -1.96 -21.54 -6.63
C VAL A 506 -2.04 -22.58 -7.75
N ILE A 507 -2.22 -22.11 -8.98
CA ILE A 507 -2.23 -22.94 -10.18
C ILE A 507 -0.91 -22.76 -10.90
N VAL A 508 -0.25 -23.85 -11.22
CA VAL A 508 0.99 -23.89 -11.98
C VAL A 508 0.65 -24.22 -13.43
N TYR A 509 1.07 -23.35 -14.34
CA TYR A 509 0.96 -23.54 -15.78
C TYR A 509 2.34 -23.78 -16.39
N ASP A 510 2.44 -24.68 -17.35
CA ASP A 510 3.54 -24.67 -18.28
C ASP A 510 3.50 -23.35 -19.08
N ALA A 511 4.54 -22.55 -18.99
CA ALA A 511 4.54 -21.19 -19.53
C ALA A 511 4.57 -21.15 -21.07
N LYS A 512 4.89 -22.26 -21.72
CA LYS A 512 4.94 -22.39 -23.18
C LYS A 512 3.66 -22.96 -23.78
N THR A 513 3.14 -24.06 -23.20
CA THR A 513 1.91 -24.71 -23.69
C THR A 513 0.66 -24.06 -23.16
N LEU A 514 0.76 -23.29 -22.05
CA LEU A 514 -0.33 -22.66 -21.35
C LEU A 514 -1.35 -23.67 -20.80
N GLU A 515 -0.88 -24.86 -20.43
CA GLU A 515 -1.67 -25.92 -19.82
C GLU A 515 -1.41 -25.98 -18.32
N GLU A 516 -2.46 -26.25 -17.54
CA GLU A 516 -2.36 -26.46 -16.09
C GLU A 516 -1.61 -27.77 -15.83
N VAL A 517 -0.54 -27.71 -15.03
CA VAL A 517 0.27 -28.90 -14.67
C VAL A 517 0.10 -29.29 -13.20
N LYS A 518 -0.21 -28.31 -12.31
CA LYS A 518 -0.42 -28.57 -10.89
C LYS A 518 -1.35 -27.55 -10.27
N ARG A 519 -2.08 -27.95 -9.25
CA ARG A 519 -2.95 -27.07 -8.45
C ARG A 519 -2.69 -27.32 -6.97
N LEU A 520 -2.31 -26.26 -6.25
CA LEU A 520 -1.96 -26.29 -4.83
C LEU A 520 -3.05 -25.58 -4.05
N PRO A 521 -3.93 -26.27 -3.32
CA PRO A 521 -4.90 -25.63 -2.46
C PRO A 521 -4.20 -24.75 -1.42
N MET A 522 -4.59 -23.47 -1.33
CA MET A 522 -4.03 -22.50 -0.40
C MET A 522 -5.11 -21.52 0.01
N ARG A 523 -4.96 -20.93 1.19
CA ARG A 523 -5.94 -20.03 1.75
C ARG A 523 -5.70 -18.60 1.30
N LYS A 524 -6.50 -18.13 0.36
CA LYS A 524 -6.45 -16.78 -0.21
C LYS A 524 -5.04 -16.35 -0.61
N PRO A 525 -4.34 -17.16 -1.44
CA PRO A 525 -2.99 -16.82 -1.88
C PRO A 525 -3.03 -15.54 -2.70
N SER A 526 -2.19 -14.57 -2.35
CA SER A 526 -2.10 -13.28 -3.03
C SER A 526 -0.85 -13.19 -3.91
N GLY A 527 0.17 -12.48 -3.47
CA GLY A 527 1.43 -12.34 -4.18
C GLY A 527 2.31 -13.59 -4.10
N LYS A 528 3.00 -13.87 -5.19
CA LYS A 528 4.05 -14.87 -5.26
C LYS A 528 5.35 -14.20 -5.68
N TYR A 529 6.47 -14.67 -5.14
CA TYR A 529 7.76 -14.00 -5.29
C TYR A 529 8.86 -15.05 -5.37
N ASN A 530 9.40 -15.23 -6.57
CA ASN A 530 10.55 -16.11 -6.78
C ASN A 530 11.84 -15.39 -6.39
N VAL A 531 12.73 -16.06 -5.68
CA VAL A 531 13.99 -15.50 -5.18
C VAL A 531 14.82 -14.92 -6.32
N TRP A 532 15.07 -15.68 -7.37
CA TRP A 532 15.87 -15.24 -8.51
C TRP A 532 15.30 -13.99 -9.17
N ASN A 533 14.01 -14.01 -9.52
CA ASN A 533 13.36 -12.91 -10.21
C ASN A 533 13.37 -11.60 -9.40
N LYS A 534 13.35 -11.72 -8.07
CA LYS A 534 13.35 -10.57 -7.15
C LYS A 534 14.73 -10.05 -6.76
N ILE A 535 15.78 -10.75 -7.13
CA ILE A 535 17.17 -10.31 -6.96
C ILE A 535 17.71 -9.73 -8.27
N THR A 536 17.45 -10.40 -9.40
CA THR A 536 18.02 -10.01 -10.70
C THR A 536 17.28 -8.84 -11.36
N PHE A 537 15.97 -8.74 -11.14
CA PHE A 537 15.09 -7.76 -11.82
C PHE A 537 15.19 -7.83 -13.35
N ASP A 538 15.31 -9.03 -13.88
CA ASP A 538 15.39 -9.28 -15.33
C ASP A 538 14.10 -8.87 -16.05
N ASP A 539 14.13 -8.89 -17.39
CA ASP A 539 13.02 -8.49 -18.25
C ASP A 539 11.72 -9.21 -17.86
N GLY A 540 10.65 -8.42 -17.73
CA GLY A 540 9.32 -8.91 -17.37
C GLY A 540 9.04 -8.99 -15.87
N THR A 541 10.00 -8.64 -15.01
CA THR A 541 9.78 -8.52 -13.56
C THR A 541 9.41 -7.09 -13.18
N SER A 542 8.69 -6.92 -12.06
CA SER A 542 8.42 -5.63 -11.43
C SER A 542 9.14 -5.52 -10.07
N HIS A 543 9.18 -4.33 -9.51
CA HIS A 543 9.83 -4.04 -8.21
C HIS A 543 9.37 -4.91 -7.05
#